data_c0c18e7edbe6e93d4882a8a8305c8756
#
_entry.id   c0c18e7edbe6e93d4882a8a8305c8756
#
_cell.length_a   1.000
_cell.length_b   1.000
_cell.length_c   1.000
_cell.angle_alpha   90.00
_cell.angle_beta   90.00
_cell.angle_gamma   90.00
#
_symmetry.space_group_name_H-M   'P 1'
#
loop_
_entity.id
_entity.type
_entity.pdbx_description
1 polymer ?
#
loop_
_entity_poly.entity_id
_entity_poly.type
_entity_poly.pdbx_seq_one_letter_code
_entity_poly.pdbx_strand_id
1 'polypeptide(L)'
;MQNWEQLAKRFQLFKFEALSDTEALEYSWDPDEIAAIADETCKEAERHLHFKSLSITIVPSLPFPWFQNIDQTLWTNGYTLGPDTIFLAIPPRPDPDFLKHMLAHELHHASPENPVYNLTLETFTLTDWYKMEGCAEYFSLSLYRDKRWWKASFTEEVQHHYLEIARQNQHTADDVLKSKICFGDKEMGIPIFSGYSFAYKYSKALRRAGKNHMLSGFISYRSG
;
A
#
# COMPACT_ATOMS: atom_id res chain seq x y z
N MET A 1 21.77 7.56 -4.60
CA MET A 1 20.72 7.26 -5.61
C MET A 1 20.49 5.76 -5.59
N GLN A 2 19.35 5.30 -5.10
CA GLN A 2 18.99 3.89 -5.27
C GLN A 2 18.85 3.64 -6.78
N ASN A 3 19.45 2.56 -7.27
CA ASN A 3 19.32 2.18 -8.66
C ASN A 3 17.86 1.78 -8.92
N TRP A 4 17.16 2.48 -9.80
CA TRP A 4 15.76 2.22 -10.14
C TRP A 4 15.53 0.77 -10.60
N GLU A 5 16.51 0.11 -11.23
CA GLU A 5 16.45 -1.31 -11.60
C GLU A 5 16.38 -2.23 -10.38
N GLN A 6 17.10 -1.90 -9.31
CA GLN A 6 17.03 -2.67 -8.06
C GLN A 6 15.68 -2.49 -7.39
N LEU A 7 15.11 -1.28 -7.43
CA LEU A 7 13.76 -1.01 -6.95
C LEU A 7 12.73 -1.79 -7.74
N ALA A 8 12.79 -1.73 -9.06
CA ALA A 8 11.87 -2.44 -9.93
C ALA A 8 11.94 -3.96 -9.73
N LYS A 9 13.14 -4.53 -9.56
CA LYS A 9 13.34 -5.95 -9.21
C LYS A 9 12.76 -6.28 -7.82
N ARG A 10 13.03 -5.44 -6.82
CA ARG A 10 12.58 -5.64 -5.44
C ARG A 10 11.05 -5.64 -5.34
N PHE A 11 10.41 -4.75 -6.05
CA PHE A 11 8.95 -4.58 -6.02
C PHE A 11 8.25 -5.22 -7.21
N GLN A 12 9.00 -5.83 -8.14
CA GLN A 12 8.46 -6.45 -9.36
C GLN A 12 7.45 -5.54 -10.08
N LEU A 13 7.75 -4.23 -10.14
CA LEU A 13 6.82 -3.25 -10.70
C LEU A 13 6.61 -3.41 -12.19
N PHE A 14 7.63 -3.94 -12.91
CA PHE A 14 7.56 -4.19 -14.36
C PHE A 14 8.60 -5.25 -14.77
N LYS A 15 8.44 -5.83 -15.98
CA LYS A 15 9.45 -6.68 -16.60
C LYS A 15 10.66 -5.84 -17.02
N PHE A 16 11.85 -6.44 -16.86
CA PHE A 16 13.09 -5.87 -17.43
C PHE A 16 13.27 -6.20 -18.90
N GLU A 17 12.53 -7.17 -19.40
CA GLU A 17 12.47 -7.51 -20.82
C GLU A 17 11.54 -6.52 -21.51
N ALA A 18 11.90 -6.11 -22.70
CA ALA A 18 11.04 -5.27 -23.52
C ALA A 18 9.68 -5.95 -23.69
N LEU A 19 8.61 -5.16 -23.60
CA LEU A 19 7.28 -5.64 -23.96
C LEU A 19 7.34 -6.10 -25.43
N SER A 20 6.74 -7.23 -25.73
CA SER A 20 6.47 -7.60 -27.13
C SER A 20 5.53 -6.57 -27.76
N ASP A 21 5.56 -6.44 -29.10
CA ASP A 21 4.67 -5.51 -29.80
C ASP A 21 3.18 -5.72 -29.44
N THR A 22 2.78 -6.98 -29.22
CA THR A 22 1.42 -7.32 -28.82
C THR A 22 1.12 -6.84 -27.39
N GLU A 23 2.04 -7.05 -26.45
CA GLU A 23 1.88 -6.55 -25.08
C GLU A 23 1.89 -5.02 -25.04
N ALA A 24 2.73 -4.37 -25.84
CA ALA A 24 2.78 -2.91 -25.92
C ALA A 24 1.47 -2.31 -26.45
N LEU A 25 0.81 -2.98 -27.39
CA LEU A 25 -0.48 -2.55 -27.94
C LEU A 25 -1.61 -2.62 -26.89
N GLU A 26 -1.52 -3.54 -25.94
CA GLU A 26 -2.50 -3.62 -24.85
C GLU A 26 -2.44 -2.38 -23.93
N TYR A 27 -1.28 -1.74 -23.82
CA TYR A 27 -1.05 -0.54 -23.00
C TYR A 27 -1.24 0.78 -23.76
N SER A 28 -2.12 0.81 -24.74
CA SER A 28 -2.49 2.05 -25.43
C SER A 28 -3.41 2.92 -24.55
N TRP A 29 -2.87 3.42 -23.43
CA TRP A 29 -3.60 4.35 -22.57
C TRP A 29 -3.89 5.67 -23.29
N ASP A 30 -4.98 6.32 -22.90
CA ASP A 30 -5.14 7.75 -23.14
C ASP A 30 -4.36 8.52 -22.06
N PRO A 31 -3.23 9.17 -22.39
CA PRO A 31 -2.44 9.91 -21.42
C PRO A 31 -3.20 11.06 -20.77
N ASP A 32 -4.12 11.69 -21.50
CA ASP A 32 -4.89 12.84 -21.02
C ASP A 32 -5.93 12.37 -19.99
N GLU A 33 -6.56 11.21 -20.22
CA GLU A 33 -7.49 10.61 -19.25
C GLU A 33 -6.76 10.23 -17.95
N ILE A 34 -5.60 9.57 -18.06
CA ILE A 34 -4.80 9.18 -16.89
C ILE A 34 -4.30 10.40 -16.13
N ALA A 35 -3.82 11.42 -16.84
CA ALA A 35 -3.39 12.68 -16.24
C ALA A 35 -4.55 13.39 -15.53
N ALA A 36 -5.74 13.40 -16.11
CA ALA A 36 -6.92 14.00 -15.49
C ALA A 36 -7.32 13.29 -14.19
N ILE A 37 -7.25 11.95 -14.16
CA ILE A 37 -7.49 11.16 -12.93
C ILE A 37 -6.46 11.49 -11.86
N ALA A 38 -5.19 11.57 -12.23
CA ALA A 38 -4.11 11.92 -11.31
C ALA A 38 -4.27 13.33 -10.74
N ASP A 39 -4.55 14.31 -11.59
CA ASP A 39 -4.78 15.71 -11.23
C ASP A 39 -5.97 15.87 -10.26
N GLU A 40 -7.10 15.23 -10.57
CA GLU A 40 -8.28 15.24 -9.70
C GLU A 40 -7.95 14.65 -8.32
N THR A 41 -7.23 13.53 -8.31
CA THR A 41 -6.85 12.87 -7.06
C THR A 41 -5.89 13.72 -6.23
N CYS A 42 -4.90 14.35 -6.86
CA CYS A 42 -3.98 15.27 -6.19
C CYS A 42 -4.73 16.47 -5.59
N LYS A 43 -5.61 17.11 -6.35
CA LYS A 43 -6.43 18.25 -5.88
C LYS A 43 -7.32 17.88 -4.68
N GLU A 44 -7.89 16.67 -4.69
CA GLU A 44 -8.68 16.21 -3.54
C GLU A 44 -7.79 15.93 -2.33
N ALA A 45 -6.64 15.28 -2.54
CA ALA A 45 -5.69 15.00 -1.47
C ALA A 45 -5.08 16.28 -0.84
N GLU A 46 -4.79 17.32 -1.63
CA GLU A 46 -4.25 18.60 -1.18
C GLU A 46 -5.17 19.36 -0.19
N ARG A 47 -6.43 19.01 -0.11
CA ARG A 47 -7.34 19.55 0.91
C ARG A 47 -7.03 19.04 2.32
N HIS A 48 -6.27 17.97 2.42
CA HIS A 48 -6.02 17.22 3.64
C HIS A 48 -4.54 16.99 3.93
N LEU A 49 -3.70 16.98 2.88
CA LEU A 49 -2.28 16.65 2.92
C LEU A 49 -1.45 17.83 2.39
N HIS A 50 -0.20 17.90 2.82
CA HIS A 50 0.72 18.95 2.38
C HIS A 50 1.83 18.38 1.52
N PHE A 51 2.01 18.92 0.32
CA PHE A 51 3.10 18.57 -0.59
C PHE A 51 3.88 19.83 -0.98
N LYS A 52 5.16 19.70 -1.25
CA LYS A 52 5.98 20.80 -1.81
C LYS A 52 6.01 20.75 -3.32
N SER A 53 6.40 19.64 -3.84
CA SER A 53 6.50 19.32 -5.26
C SER A 53 6.41 17.81 -5.37
N LEU A 54 5.70 17.29 -6.34
CA LEU A 54 5.48 15.86 -6.49
C LEU A 54 5.67 15.45 -7.95
N SER A 55 6.44 14.39 -8.16
CA SER A 55 6.59 13.71 -9.45
C SER A 55 5.90 12.36 -9.39
N ILE A 56 4.94 12.13 -10.27
CA ILE A 56 4.25 10.86 -10.40
C ILE A 56 4.68 10.21 -11.72
N THR A 57 5.33 9.06 -11.64
CA THR A 57 5.73 8.28 -12.82
C THR A 57 4.79 7.10 -12.98
N ILE A 58 4.16 6.97 -14.13
CA ILE A 58 3.21 5.90 -14.44
C ILE A 58 3.86 4.93 -15.44
N VAL A 59 3.82 3.65 -15.11
CA VAL A 59 4.42 2.56 -15.90
C VAL A 59 3.43 1.40 -16.07
N PRO A 60 3.60 0.53 -17.07
CA PRO A 60 2.81 -0.67 -17.23
C PRO A 60 2.94 -1.62 -16.03
N SER A 61 1.81 -2.09 -15.48
CA SER A 61 1.81 -3.19 -14.52
C SER A 61 1.85 -4.52 -15.24
N LEU A 62 2.40 -5.53 -14.58
CA LEU A 62 2.46 -6.88 -15.10
C LEU A 62 1.70 -7.83 -14.20
N PRO A 63 1.22 -8.96 -14.76
CA PRO A 63 0.54 -9.97 -13.95
C PRO A 63 1.51 -10.58 -12.96
N PHE A 64 1.38 -10.23 -11.69
CA PHE A 64 2.07 -10.91 -10.61
C PHE A 64 1.38 -12.22 -10.26
N PRO A 65 2.10 -13.19 -9.66
CA PRO A 65 1.48 -14.44 -9.24
C PRO A 65 0.26 -14.26 -8.32
N TRP A 66 0.23 -13.21 -7.50
CA TRP A 66 -0.91 -12.90 -6.63
C TRP A 66 -2.10 -12.26 -7.33
N PHE A 67 -1.93 -11.79 -8.59
CA PHE A 67 -3.01 -11.25 -9.40
C PHE A 67 -3.79 -12.30 -10.19
N GLN A 68 -3.39 -13.57 -10.19
CA GLN A 68 -3.96 -14.62 -11.07
C GLN A 68 -5.48 -14.77 -10.99
N ASN A 69 -6.09 -14.45 -9.85
CA ASN A 69 -7.53 -14.56 -9.61
C ASN A 69 -8.22 -13.22 -9.39
N ILE A 70 -7.57 -12.12 -9.78
CA ILE A 70 -8.05 -10.76 -9.57
C ILE A 70 -8.38 -10.16 -10.92
N ASP A 71 -9.46 -9.37 -10.97
CA ASP A 71 -9.81 -8.60 -12.15
C ASP A 71 -8.61 -7.75 -12.61
N GLN A 72 -8.26 -7.88 -13.88
CA GLN A 72 -7.12 -7.19 -14.48
C GLN A 72 -7.18 -5.67 -14.28
N THR A 73 -8.37 -5.09 -14.28
CA THR A 73 -8.54 -3.64 -14.06
C THR A 73 -8.05 -3.15 -12.69
N LEU A 74 -7.89 -4.07 -11.73
CA LEU A 74 -7.40 -3.82 -10.37
C LEU A 74 -5.90 -4.13 -10.18
N TRP A 75 -5.15 -4.38 -11.27
CA TRP A 75 -3.70 -4.66 -11.21
C TRP A 75 -2.88 -3.37 -11.09
N THR A 76 -3.25 -2.51 -10.18
CA THR A 76 -2.52 -1.28 -9.90
C THR A 76 -1.66 -1.47 -8.65
N ASN A 77 -0.38 -1.11 -8.76
CA ASN A 77 0.55 -1.04 -7.65
C ASN A 77 1.11 0.37 -7.53
N GLY A 78 1.34 0.81 -6.29
CA GLY A 78 2.00 2.06 -5.99
C GLY A 78 3.30 1.85 -5.21
N TYR A 79 4.19 2.82 -5.32
CA TYR A 79 5.39 2.89 -4.51
C TYR A 79 5.87 4.33 -4.37
N THR A 80 5.99 4.79 -3.14
CA THR A 80 6.51 6.12 -2.80
C THR A 80 8.00 6.04 -2.46
N LEU A 81 8.83 6.76 -3.21
CA LEU A 81 10.29 6.82 -3.04
C LEU A 81 10.76 7.89 -2.04
N GLY A 82 9.84 8.64 -1.49
CA GLY A 82 10.14 9.76 -0.60
C GLY A 82 9.09 10.85 -0.72
N PRO A 83 9.37 12.06 -0.22
CA PRO A 83 8.38 13.12 -0.14
C PRO A 83 7.97 13.73 -1.48
N ASP A 84 8.65 13.40 -2.56
CA ASP A 84 8.53 14.07 -3.85
C ASP A 84 8.37 13.12 -5.05
N THR A 85 8.39 11.80 -4.83
CA THR A 85 8.42 10.85 -5.94
C THR A 85 7.52 9.64 -5.69
N ILE A 86 6.53 9.46 -6.56
CA ILE A 86 5.62 8.32 -6.58
C ILE A 86 5.76 7.57 -7.91
N PHE A 87 5.78 6.24 -7.85
CA PHE A 87 5.62 5.35 -8.99
C PHE A 87 4.28 4.64 -8.91
N LEU A 88 3.54 4.60 -10.02
CA LEU A 88 2.34 3.81 -10.19
C LEU A 88 2.53 2.86 -11.37
N ALA A 89 2.35 1.58 -11.12
CA ALA A 89 2.21 0.59 -12.19
C ALA A 89 0.72 0.32 -12.40
N ILE A 90 0.22 0.56 -13.61
CA ILE A 90 -1.21 0.44 -13.93
C ILE A 90 -1.45 -0.56 -15.06
N PRO A 91 -2.58 -1.29 -15.06
CA PRO A 91 -2.93 -2.25 -16.11
C PRO A 91 -3.33 -1.56 -17.42
N PRO A 92 -3.50 -2.33 -18.51
CA PRO A 92 -3.93 -1.76 -19.81
C PRO A 92 -5.24 -0.99 -19.75
N ARG A 93 -6.14 -1.39 -18.86
CA ARG A 93 -7.44 -0.74 -18.61
C ARG A 93 -7.66 -0.63 -17.11
N PRO A 94 -7.10 0.41 -16.46
CA PRO A 94 -7.24 0.58 -15.03
C PRO A 94 -8.69 0.93 -14.66
N ASP A 95 -9.18 0.38 -13.55
CA ASP A 95 -10.40 0.87 -12.93
C ASP A 95 -10.14 2.27 -12.36
N PRO A 96 -10.88 3.32 -12.79
CA PRO A 96 -10.60 4.70 -12.37
C PRO A 96 -10.72 4.93 -10.86
N ASP A 97 -11.72 4.29 -10.21
CA ASP A 97 -11.91 4.44 -8.76
C ASP A 97 -10.78 3.76 -7.98
N PHE A 98 -10.30 2.61 -8.49
CA PHE A 98 -9.18 1.92 -7.86
C PHE A 98 -7.86 2.65 -8.07
N LEU A 99 -7.65 3.25 -9.25
CA LEU A 99 -6.49 4.09 -9.53
C LEU A 99 -6.46 5.31 -8.60
N LYS A 100 -7.59 6.01 -8.42
CA LYS A 100 -7.72 7.11 -7.46
C LYS A 100 -7.41 6.66 -6.02
N HIS A 101 -7.94 5.51 -5.63
CA HIS A 101 -7.67 4.94 -4.30
C HIS A 101 -6.17 4.67 -4.10
N MET A 102 -5.51 4.01 -5.06
CA MET A 102 -4.09 3.69 -4.97
C MET A 102 -3.21 4.94 -4.98
N LEU A 103 -3.51 5.92 -5.84
CA LEU A 103 -2.78 7.18 -5.86
C LEU A 103 -2.95 7.96 -4.54
N ALA A 104 -4.15 8.02 -3.99
CA ALA A 104 -4.38 8.68 -2.69
C ALA A 104 -3.61 7.99 -1.55
N HIS A 105 -3.48 6.66 -1.59
CA HIS A 105 -2.66 5.89 -0.68
C HIS A 105 -1.18 6.32 -0.75
N GLU A 106 -0.62 6.38 -1.95
CA GLU A 106 0.77 6.79 -2.17
C GLU A 106 1.01 8.28 -1.82
N LEU A 107 0.04 9.15 -2.11
CA LEU A 107 0.10 10.56 -1.72
C LEU A 107 0.21 10.70 -0.20
N HIS A 108 -0.49 9.88 0.57
CA HIS A 108 -0.35 9.89 2.03
C HIS A 108 1.06 9.50 2.47
N HIS A 109 1.69 8.53 1.81
CA HIS A 109 3.09 8.15 2.10
C HIS A 109 4.07 9.28 1.81
N ALA A 110 3.84 10.06 0.76
CA ALA A 110 4.67 11.18 0.36
C ALA A 110 4.50 12.44 1.23
N SER A 111 3.47 12.49 2.06
CA SER A 111 3.12 13.68 2.86
C SER A 111 3.73 13.68 4.27
N PRO A 112 3.96 14.86 4.88
CA PRO A 112 4.38 14.97 6.29
C PRO A 112 3.38 14.40 7.30
N GLU A 113 2.12 14.20 6.90
CA GLU A 113 1.07 13.57 7.70
C GLU A 113 1.29 12.06 7.88
N ASN A 114 2.19 11.47 7.09
CA ASN A 114 2.66 10.09 7.28
C ASN A 114 3.38 9.98 8.64
N PRO A 115 2.92 9.12 9.57
CA PRO A 115 3.46 9.03 10.93
C PRO A 115 4.91 8.56 11.00
N VAL A 116 5.45 8.04 9.89
CA VAL A 116 6.83 7.54 9.80
C VAL A 116 7.69 8.32 8.79
N TYR A 117 7.22 9.48 8.35
CA TYR A 117 7.85 10.30 7.32
C TYR A 117 9.34 10.57 7.53
N ASN A 118 9.78 10.71 8.78
CA ASN A 118 11.16 11.00 9.14
C ASN A 118 11.95 9.77 9.63
N LEU A 119 11.40 8.56 9.55
CA LEU A 119 12.13 7.36 9.97
C LEU A 119 13.11 6.90 8.90
N THR A 120 14.24 6.35 9.34
CA THR A 120 15.18 5.64 8.46
C THR A 120 14.79 4.17 8.35
N LEU A 121 15.17 3.52 7.24
CA LEU A 121 14.88 2.09 7.03
C LEU A 121 15.48 1.20 8.14
N GLU A 122 16.62 1.60 8.73
CA GLU A 122 17.30 0.83 9.78
C GLU A 122 16.50 0.80 11.09
N THR A 123 15.70 1.80 11.36
CA THR A 123 14.89 1.90 12.58
C THR A 123 13.42 1.58 12.35
N PHE A 124 13.04 1.28 11.12
CA PHE A 124 11.66 1.04 10.71
C PHE A 124 11.15 -0.33 11.19
N THR A 125 10.33 -0.33 12.21
CA THR A 125 9.79 -1.54 12.83
C THR A 125 8.49 -2.02 12.17
N LEU A 126 8.06 -3.25 12.49
CA LEU A 126 6.75 -3.78 12.08
C LEU A 126 5.60 -2.88 12.56
N THR A 127 5.70 -2.32 13.76
CA THR A 127 4.75 -1.36 14.29
C THR A 127 4.67 -0.08 13.45
N ASP A 128 5.81 0.42 12.98
CA ASP A 128 5.84 1.61 12.13
C ASP A 128 5.26 1.33 10.76
N TRP A 129 5.48 0.12 10.25
CA TRP A 129 4.80 -0.35 9.03
C TRP A 129 3.28 -0.33 9.17
N TYR A 130 2.73 -0.84 10.28
CA TYR A 130 1.26 -0.79 10.50
C TYR A 130 0.72 0.63 10.61
N LYS A 131 1.46 1.56 11.21
CA LYS A 131 1.04 2.97 11.26
C LYS A 131 1.03 3.56 9.86
N MET A 132 2.10 3.36 9.11
CA MET A 132 2.28 3.88 7.77
C MET A 132 1.16 3.42 6.84
N GLU A 133 1.05 2.11 6.65
CA GLU A 133 0.07 1.51 5.75
C GLU A 133 -1.37 1.74 6.22
N GLY A 134 -1.60 1.59 7.52
CA GLY A 134 -2.93 1.76 8.06
C GLY A 134 -3.46 3.18 7.99
N CYS A 135 -2.60 4.20 8.09
CA CYS A 135 -3.00 5.60 7.90
C CYS A 135 -3.25 5.89 6.43
N ALA A 136 -2.42 5.41 5.51
CA ALA A 136 -2.59 5.57 4.08
C ALA A 136 -3.88 4.88 3.58
N GLU A 137 -4.13 3.65 4.02
CA GLU A 137 -5.38 2.95 3.75
C GLU A 137 -6.62 3.67 4.31
N TYR A 138 -6.52 4.16 5.55
CA TYR A 138 -7.63 4.90 6.15
C TYR A 138 -7.91 6.19 5.38
N PHE A 139 -6.87 6.91 4.96
CA PHE A 139 -6.98 8.13 4.18
C PHE A 139 -7.63 7.87 2.83
N SER A 140 -7.08 6.95 2.02
CA SER A 140 -7.60 6.64 0.70
C SER A 140 -9.05 6.14 0.73
N LEU A 141 -9.42 5.33 1.72
CA LEU A 141 -10.80 4.86 1.91
C LEU A 141 -11.77 5.92 2.49
N SER A 142 -11.25 7.02 3.01
CA SER A 142 -12.10 8.16 3.40
C SER A 142 -12.54 8.99 2.22
N LEU A 143 -11.80 8.92 1.11
CA LEU A 143 -12.05 9.68 -0.13
C LEU A 143 -12.74 8.83 -1.19
N TYR A 144 -12.37 7.57 -1.31
CA TYR A 144 -12.76 6.71 -2.43
C TYR A 144 -13.40 5.41 -1.98
N ARG A 145 -14.11 4.75 -2.92
CA ARG A 145 -14.77 3.47 -2.68
C ARG A 145 -13.76 2.36 -2.38
N ASP A 146 -14.14 1.45 -1.48
CA ASP A 146 -13.37 0.27 -1.15
C ASP A 146 -13.44 -0.79 -2.27
N LYS A 147 -12.49 -0.75 -3.18
CA LYS A 147 -12.27 -1.75 -4.23
C LYS A 147 -11.08 -2.66 -3.97
N ARG A 148 -10.52 -2.63 -2.76
CA ARG A 148 -9.36 -3.45 -2.40
C ARG A 148 -9.67 -4.93 -2.56
N TRP A 149 -8.87 -5.61 -3.37
CA TRP A 149 -8.97 -7.06 -3.56
C TRP A 149 -8.40 -7.85 -2.36
N TRP A 150 -7.54 -7.22 -1.55
CA TRP A 150 -6.96 -7.81 -0.34
C TRP A 150 -7.79 -7.61 0.93
N LYS A 151 -8.96 -7.02 0.84
CA LYS A 151 -9.90 -6.94 1.95
C LYS A 151 -10.46 -8.34 2.25
N ALA A 152 -9.91 -8.98 3.26
CA ALA A 152 -10.38 -10.29 3.67
C ALA A 152 -11.11 -10.23 5.01
N SER A 153 -12.18 -10.99 5.13
CA SER A 153 -12.71 -11.37 6.42
C SER A 153 -12.01 -12.65 6.84
N PHE A 154 -11.14 -12.56 7.83
CA PHE A 154 -10.49 -13.73 8.41
C PHE A 154 -11.37 -14.35 9.49
N THR A 155 -11.29 -15.68 9.64
CA THR A 155 -11.86 -16.36 10.79
C THR A 155 -11.23 -15.83 12.09
N GLU A 156 -11.90 -16.01 13.22
CA GLU A 156 -11.35 -15.60 14.52
C GLU A 156 -10.02 -16.29 14.82
N GLU A 157 -9.88 -17.55 14.44
CA GLU A 157 -8.65 -18.33 14.59
C GLU A 157 -7.48 -17.69 13.82
N VAL A 158 -7.68 -17.36 12.54
CA VAL A 158 -6.66 -16.70 11.69
C VAL A 158 -6.32 -15.33 12.25
N GLN A 159 -7.31 -14.57 12.73
CA GLN A 159 -7.07 -13.27 13.35
C GLN A 159 -6.25 -13.40 14.63
N HIS A 160 -6.60 -14.34 15.50
CA HIS A 160 -5.87 -14.57 16.75
C HIS A 160 -4.42 -14.97 16.48
N HIS A 161 -4.21 -15.95 15.61
CA HIS A 161 -2.89 -16.41 15.20
C HIS A 161 -2.03 -15.26 14.63
N TYR A 162 -2.58 -14.49 13.70
CA TYR A 162 -1.90 -13.34 13.13
C TYR A 162 -1.51 -12.31 14.19
N LEU A 163 -2.44 -11.93 15.06
CA LEU A 163 -2.21 -10.93 16.10
C LEU A 163 -1.15 -11.38 17.13
N GLU A 164 -1.09 -12.66 17.41
CA GLU A 164 -0.05 -13.22 18.30
C GLU A 164 1.34 -13.08 17.69
N ILE A 165 1.51 -13.46 16.40
CA ILE A 165 2.76 -13.28 15.66
C ILE A 165 3.15 -11.81 15.58
N ALA A 166 2.21 -10.94 15.22
CA ALA A 166 2.46 -9.51 15.08
C ALA A 166 2.89 -8.88 16.41
N ARG A 167 2.26 -9.29 17.53
CA ARG A 167 2.61 -8.80 18.86
C ARG A 167 4.02 -9.22 19.30
N GLN A 168 4.38 -10.47 19.07
CA GLN A 168 5.70 -10.99 19.41
C GLN A 168 6.82 -10.30 18.62
N ASN A 169 6.51 -9.82 17.42
CA ASN A 169 7.47 -9.23 16.49
C ASN A 169 7.28 -7.71 16.28
N GLN A 170 6.50 -7.04 17.10
CA GLN A 170 6.11 -5.63 16.91
C GLN A 170 7.30 -4.65 16.79
N HIS A 171 8.43 -4.98 17.41
CA HIS A 171 9.65 -4.16 17.41
C HIS A 171 10.72 -4.68 16.43
N THR A 172 10.41 -5.69 15.62
CA THR A 172 11.37 -6.19 14.65
C THR A 172 11.64 -5.16 13.56
N ALA A 173 12.91 -4.95 13.25
CA ALA A 173 13.37 -4.22 12.08
C ALA A 173 13.84 -5.16 10.96
N ASP A 174 13.80 -6.48 11.16
CA ASP A 174 14.15 -7.48 10.16
C ASP A 174 13.19 -7.41 8.96
N ASP A 175 13.71 -7.01 7.80
CA ASP A 175 12.93 -6.81 6.58
C ASP A 175 12.34 -8.11 6.03
N VAL A 176 13.03 -9.24 6.21
CA VAL A 176 12.54 -10.54 5.75
C VAL A 176 11.34 -10.97 6.59
N LEU A 177 11.47 -10.87 7.90
CA LEU A 177 10.39 -11.22 8.82
C LEU A 177 9.20 -10.27 8.68
N LYS A 178 9.45 -8.96 8.57
CA LYS A 178 8.39 -7.97 8.28
C LYS A 178 7.67 -8.30 6.98
N SER A 179 8.40 -8.61 5.92
CA SER A 179 7.82 -8.96 4.63
C SER A 179 6.87 -10.17 4.74
N LYS A 180 7.31 -11.24 5.43
CA LYS A 180 6.48 -12.43 5.68
C LYS A 180 5.19 -12.09 6.43
N ILE A 181 5.28 -11.29 7.49
CA ILE A 181 4.12 -10.90 8.30
C ILE A 181 3.18 -9.97 7.52
N CYS A 182 3.72 -9.03 6.76
CA CYS A 182 2.92 -8.02 6.07
C CYS A 182 2.26 -8.53 4.79
N PHE A 183 3.02 -9.26 3.97
CA PHE A 183 2.55 -9.72 2.66
C PHE A 183 1.98 -11.15 2.68
N GLY A 184 2.19 -11.88 3.76
CA GLY A 184 1.75 -13.26 3.92
C GLY A 184 2.88 -14.27 3.78
N ASP A 185 2.76 -15.38 4.50
CA ASP A 185 3.71 -16.49 4.46
C ASP A 185 2.97 -17.80 4.77
N LYS A 186 3.05 -18.75 3.83
CA LYS A 186 2.34 -20.02 3.95
C LYS A 186 2.87 -20.87 5.10
N GLU A 187 4.18 -20.84 5.35
CA GLU A 187 4.82 -21.63 6.42
C GLU A 187 4.43 -21.09 7.81
N MET A 188 4.25 -19.78 7.91
CA MET A 188 3.74 -19.13 9.13
C MET A 188 2.23 -19.18 9.25
N GLY A 189 1.50 -19.72 8.29
CA GLY A 189 0.04 -19.74 8.27
C GLY A 189 -0.58 -18.34 8.10
N ILE A 190 0.15 -17.39 7.54
CA ILE A 190 -0.30 -16.02 7.33
C ILE A 190 -0.85 -15.87 5.92
N PRO A 191 -2.15 -15.55 5.75
CA PRO A 191 -2.73 -15.34 4.43
C PRO A 191 -2.12 -14.14 3.70
N ILE A 192 -2.17 -14.19 2.35
CA ILE A 192 -1.65 -13.12 1.50
C ILE A 192 -2.30 -11.77 1.86
N PHE A 193 -1.48 -10.73 1.97
CA PHE A 193 -1.87 -9.34 2.27
C PHE A 193 -2.65 -9.16 3.59
N SER A 194 -2.52 -10.09 4.54
CA SER A 194 -3.10 -9.96 5.88
C SER A 194 -2.68 -8.67 6.57
N GLY A 195 -1.41 -8.30 6.43
CA GLY A 195 -0.85 -7.09 7.04
C GLY A 195 -1.64 -5.83 6.71
N TYR A 196 -1.97 -5.60 5.45
CA TYR A 196 -2.78 -4.45 5.04
C TYR A 196 -4.16 -4.42 5.66
N SER A 197 -4.84 -5.57 5.71
CA SER A 197 -6.15 -5.69 6.35
C SER A 197 -6.08 -5.36 7.85
N PHE A 198 -5.03 -5.81 8.53
CA PHE A 198 -4.83 -5.53 9.96
C PHE A 198 -4.35 -4.10 10.19
N ALA A 199 -3.47 -3.54 9.35
CA ALA A 199 -3.05 -2.14 9.43
C ALA A 199 -4.23 -1.18 9.35
N TYR A 200 -5.16 -1.42 8.41
CA TYR A 200 -6.39 -0.63 8.31
C TYR A 200 -7.28 -0.75 9.56
N LYS A 201 -7.54 -1.98 10.03
CA LYS A 201 -8.34 -2.20 11.25
C LYS A 201 -7.73 -1.49 12.47
N TYR A 202 -6.42 -1.52 12.55
CA TYR A 202 -5.65 -0.85 13.60
C TYR A 202 -5.83 0.67 13.57
N SER A 203 -5.57 1.31 12.43
CA SER A 203 -5.74 2.76 12.30
C SER A 203 -7.18 3.22 12.56
N LYS A 204 -8.16 2.45 12.11
CA LYS A 204 -9.56 2.70 12.38
C LYS A 204 -9.90 2.61 13.89
N ALA A 205 -9.30 1.66 14.59
CA ALA A 205 -9.50 1.51 16.03
C ALA A 205 -8.86 2.66 16.83
N LEU A 206 -7.65 3.07 16.46
CA LEU A 206 -6.95 4.20 17.09
C LEU A 206 -7.73 5.51 16.95
N ARG A 207 -8.24 5.81 15.76
CA ARG A 207 -9.03 7.03 15.52
C ARG A 207 -10.34 7.03 16.31
N ARG A 208 -11.04 5.88 16.42
CA ARG A 208 -12.25 5.75 17.24
C ARG A 208 -11.99 5.97 18.72
N ALA A 209 -10.80 5.60 19.20
CA ALA A 209 -10.39 5.79 20.58
C ALA A 209 -9.93 7.23 20.90
N GLY A 210 -9.96 8.15 19.94
CA GLY A 210 -9.48 9.53 20.10
C GLY A 210 -7.98 9.65 20.34
N LYS A 211 -7.21 8.57 20.10
CA LYS A 211 -5.77 8.51 20.34
C LYS A 211 -5.03 8.77 19.03
N ASN A 212 -4.76 10.03 18.75
CA ASN A 212 -3.88 10.40 17.63
C ASN A 212 -2.41 9.98 17.83
N HIS A 213 -2.05 9.59 19.05
CA HIS A 213 -0.71 9.16 19.42
C HIS A 213 -0.81 8.10 20.51
N MET A 214 -0.50 6.88 20.23
CA MET A 214 0.21 5.88 21.03
C MET A 214 -0.22 4.43 20.80
N LEU A 215 0.77 3.63 20.57
CA LEU A 215 0.74 2.20 20.25
C LEU A 215 0.45 1.26 21.43
N SER A 216 0.23 1.77 22.61
CA SER A 216 -0.06 0.93 23.78
C SER A 216 -1.44 0.25 23.75
N GLY A 217 -2.27 0.57 22.75
CA GLY A 217 -3.64 0.06 22.65
C GLY A 217 -3.84 -1.18 21.79
N PHE A 218 -2.83 -1.65 21.02
CA PHE A 218 -3.00 -2.78 20.12
C PHE A 218 -3.12 -4.13 20.86
N ILE A 219 -2.63 -4.19 22.08
CA ILE A 219 -2.46 -5.44 22.85
C ILE A 219 -3.61 -5.69 23.82
N SER A 220 -4.54 -4.74 24.01
CA SER A 220 -5.63 -4.87 24.98
C SER A 220 -7.00 -5.17 24.36
N TYR A 221 -7.07 -5.78 23.18
CA TYR A 221 -8.33 -6.35 22.72
C TYR A 221 -8.61 -7.61 23.54
N ARG A 222 -9.21 -7.40 24.70
CA ARG A 222 -9.83 -8.49 25.44
C ARG A 222 -11.05 -8.93 24.63
N SER A 223 -11.09 -10.21 24.31
CA SER A 223 -12.30 -10.93 23.97
C SER A 223 -13.38 -10.58 25.00
N GLY A 224 -14.38 -9.84 24.58
CA GLY A 224 -15.64 -9.68 25.25
C GLY A 224 -16.73 -10.22 24.35
#